data_eed2ad5a240218cc3ede7faa005c627c
#
_entry.id   eed2ad5a240218cc3ede7faa005c627c
#
_cell.length_a   1.000
_cell.length_b   1.000
_cell.length_c   1.000
_cell.angle_alpha   90.00
_cell.angle_beta   90.00
_cell.angle_gamma   90.00
#
_symmetry.space_group_name_H-M   'P 1'
#
loop_
_entity.id
_entity.type
_entity.pdbx_description
1 polymer ?
#
loop_
_entity_poly.entity_id
_entity_poly.type
_entity_poly.pdbx_seq_one_letter_code
_entity_poly.pdbx_strand_id
1 'polypeptide(L)' 'MDEGFKIVKVQGTSDEVLARIDNFEICRAAFEKALFVYPKEHLEVRQGTRVVLESKVS' A
#
# COMPACT_ATOMS: atom_id res chain seq x y z
N MET A 1 18.20 8.38 -1.25
CA MET A 1 17.72 8.13 -1.21
C MET A 1 17.01 7.16 -1.24
N ASP A 2 16.73 6.63 -0.70
CA ASP A 2 16.05 5.68 -0.77
C ASP A 2 14.74 5.77 -0.82
N GLU A 3 13.99 5.13 -1.53
CA GLU A 3 12.69 5.21 -1.61
C GLU A 3 12.10 4.33 -0.63
N GLY A 4 11.40 4.78 0.34
CA GLY A 4 10.66 3.95 1.25
C GLY A 4 9.47 3.32 0.53
N PHE A 5 8.68 2.58 1.30
CA PHE A 5 7.48 1.94 0.77
C PHE A 5 6.26 2.77 1.16
N LYS A 6 5.26 2.81 0.29
CA LYS A 6 4.03 3.52 0.57
C LYS A 6 2.87 2.54 0.45
N ILE A 7 1.93 2.64 1.36
CA ILE A 7 0.67 1.92 1.24
C ILE A 7 -0.34 2.89 0.66
N VAL A 8 -0.89 2.55 -0.50
CA VAL A 8 -1.72 3.46 -1.26
C VAL A 8 -3.10 2.85 -1.44
N LYS A 9 -4.13 3.63 -1.22
CA LYS A 9 -5.49 3.22 -1.53
C LYS A 9 -5.83 3.79 -2.90
N VAL A 10 -6.06 2.90 -3.85
CA VAL A 10 -6.32 3.30 -5.22
C VAL A 10 -7.80 3.63 -5.37
N GLN A 11 -8.09 4.84 -5.78
CA GLN A 11 -9.47 5.30 -5.85
C GLN A 11 -9.83 5.80 -7.24
N GLY A 12 -9.45 5.09 -8.24
CA GLY A 12 -9.81 5.49 -9.60
C GLY A 12 -8.97 6.66 -10.08
N THR A 13 -9.51 7.86 -10.02
CA THR A 13 -8.81 9.01 -10.56
C THR A 13 -7.76 9.57 -9.62
N SER A 14 -7.80 9.21 -8.34
CA SER A 14 -6.80 9.71 -7.41
C SER A 14 -6.46 8.61 -6.42
N ASP A 15 -5.23 8.64 -5.96
CA ASP A 15 -4.76 7.66 -5.00
C ASP A 15 -4.52 8.35 -3.68
N GLU A 16 -4.74 7.63 -2.60
CA GLU A 16 -4.52 8.19 -1.29
C GLU A 16 -3.43 7.41 -0.60
N VAL A 17 -2.38 8.09 -0.15
CA VAL A 17 -1.29 7.45 0.57
C VAL A 17 -1.72 7.29 2.02
N LEU A 18 -1.80 6.05 2.47
CA LEU A 18 -2.23 5.76 3.83
C LEU A 18 -1.07 5.75 4.80
N ALA A 19 0.10 5.32 4.34
CA ALA A 19 1.26 5.23 5.22
C ALA A 19 2.53 5.20 4.40
N ARG A 20 3.62 5.64 5.00
CA ARG A 20 4.95 5.57 4.41
C ARG A 20 5.85 4.90 5.41
N ILE A 21 6.49 3.82 5.03
CA ILE A 21 7.29 3.01 5.93
C ILE A 21 8.56 2.61 5.21
N ASP A 22 9.70 2.83 5.85
CA ASP A 22 10.97 2.53 5.21
C ASP A 22 11.33 1.05 5.21
N ASN A 23 10.85 0.30 6.19
CA ASN A 23 11.20 -1.11 6.32
C ASN A 23 10.12 -1.96 5.67
N PHE A 24 10.54 -2.85 4.77
CA PHE A 24 9.57 -3.64 4.02
C PHE A 24 8.78 -4.58 4.91
N GLU A 25 9.41 -5.19 5.90
CA GLU A 25 8.70 -6.13 6.75
C GLU A 25 7.64 -5.43 7.58
N ILE A 26 7.96 -4.24 8.07
CA ILE A 26 6.99 -3.45 8.81
C ILE A 26 5.89 -2.98 7.87
N CYS A 27 6.26 -2.58 6.67
CA CYS A 27 5.29 -2.14 5.69
C CYS A 27 4.35 -3.27 5.30
N ARG A 28 4.88 -4.46 5.15
CA ARG A 28 4.06 -5.61 4.80
C ARG A 28 3.07 -5.92 5.91
N ALA A 29 3.51 -5.85 7.17
CA ALA A 29 2.60 -6.09 8.29
C ALA A 29 1.51 -5.02 8.33
N ALA A 30 1.89 -3.77 8.07
CA ALA A 30 0.92 -2.68 8.05
C ALA A 30 -0.05 -2.86 6.88
N PHE A 31 0.44 -3.35 5.74
CA PHE A 31 -0.40 -3.61 4.59
C PHE A 31 -1.42 -4.70 4.91
N GLU A 32 -1.00 -5.75 5.59
CA GLU A 32 -1.93 -6.81 5.98
C GLU A 32 -3.00 -6.27 6.91
N LYS A 33 -2.61 -5.39 7.82
CA LYS A 33 -3.58 -4.77 8.70
C LYS A 33 -4.54 -3.88 7.91
N ALA A 34 -4.01 -3.18 6.92
CA ALA A 34 -4.83 -2.31 6.09
C ALA A 34 -5.84 -3.12 5.29
N LEU A 35 -5.47 -4.32 4.84
CA LEU A 35 -6.41 -5.18 4.14
C LEU A 35 -7.60 -5.54 5.03
N PHE A 36 -7.33 -5.68 6.32
CA PHE A 36 -8.38 -5.99 7.27
C PHE A 36 -9.26 -4.78 7.54
N VAL A 37 -8.66 -3.60 7.60
CA VAL A 37 -9.40 -2.36 7.90
C VAL A 37 -10.20 -1.90 6.68
N TYR A 38 -9.65 -2.11 5.48
CA TYR A 38 -10.28 -1.68 4.23
C TYR A 38 -10.52 -2.87 3.32
N PRO A 39 -11.40 -3.79 3.71
CA PRO A 39 -11.53 -5.05 2.96
C PRO A 39 -12.09 -4.90 1.55
N LYS A 40 -12.74 -3.77 1.27
CA LYS A 40 -13.35 -3.57 -0.04
C LYS A 40 -12.60 -2.57 -0.90
N GLU A 41 -11.41 -2.15 -0.44
CA GLU A 41 -10.64 -1.16 -1.19
C GLU A 41 -9.49 -1.84 -1.89
N HIS A 42 -9.07 -1.27 -2.99
CA HIS A 42 -7.89 -1.75 -3.69
C HIS A 42 -6.67 -1.07 -3.06
N LEU A 43 -5.79 -1.85 -2.47
CA LEU A 43 -4.62 -1.32 -1.80
C LEU A 43 -3.37 -1.82 -2.51
N GLU A 44 -2.34 -0.99 -2.51
CA GLU A 44 -1.07 -1.34 -3.11
C GLU A 44 0.05 -0.87 -2.21
N VAL A 45 1.15 -1.61 -2.22
CA VAL A 45 2.39 -1.13 -1.63
C VAL A 45 3.29 -0.76 -2.80
N ARG A 46 3.76 0.46 -2.83
CA ARG A 46 4.60 0.96 -3.91
C ARG A 46 5.95 1.40 -3.38
N GLN A 47 6.96 1.19 -4.19
CA GLN A 47 8.28 1.72 -3.93
C GLN A 47 8.62 2.56 -5.15
N GLY A 48 8.60 3.87 -5.01
CA GLY A 48 8.70 4.75 -6.16
C GLY A 48 7.50 4.54 -7.05
N THR A 49 7.72 4.20 -8.30
CA THR A 49 6.65 3.92 -9.24
C THR A 49 6.35 2.44 -9.35
N ARG A 50 7.08 1.62 -8.58
CA ARG A 50 6.96 0.18 -8.71
C ARG A 50 5.96 -0.35 -7.69
N VAL A 51 5.03 -1.18 -8.14
CA VAL A 51 4.08 -1.82 -7.26
C VAL A 51 4.72 -3.10 -6.74
N VAL A 52 4.88 -3.18 -5.42
CA VAL A 52 5.53 -4.31 -4.78
C VAL A 52 4.51 -5.34 -4.29
N LEU A 53 3.42 -4.87 -3.71
CA LEU A 53 2.35 -5.73 -3.24
C LEU A 53 1.03 -5.11 -3.68
N GLU A 54 0.02 -5.95 -3.85
CA GLU A 54 -1.25 -5.47 -4.34
C GLU A 54 -2.35 -6.34 -3.79
N SER A 55 -3.44 -5.74 -3.32
CA SER A 55 -4.61 -6.49 -2.94
C SER A 55 -5.57 -6.49 -4.11
N LYS A 56 -6.24 -7.62 -4.32
CA LYS A 56 -7.24 -7.66 -5.36
C LYS A 56 -8.58 -7.83 -4.71
N VAL A 57 -9.49 -6.94 -5.06
CA VAL A 57 -10.85 -7.03 -4.56
C VAL A 57 -11.69 -7.63 -5.65
N SER A 58 -12.34 -8.72 -5.36
CA SER A 58 -13.15 -9.39 -6.38
C SER A 58 -14.54 -8.88 -6.37
#